data_436ef6c3407ee320d11b11d315c241b8
#
_entry.id   436ef6c3407ee320d11b11d315c241b8
#
_cell.length_a   1.000
_cell.length_b   1.000
_cell.length_c   1.000
_cell.angle_alpha   90.00
_cell.angle_beta   90.00
_cell.angle_gamma   90.00
#
_symmetry.space_group_name_H-M   'P 1'
#
loop_
_entity.id
_entity.type
_entity.pdbx_description
1 polymer ?
#
loop_
_entity_poly.entity_id
_entity_poly.type
_entity_poly.pdbx_seq_one_letter_code
_entity_poly.pdbx_strand_id
1 'polypeptide(L)'
;MKKKVVVGMSGGVDSSVAAMLLKEQGYDVIGVTMQIWQDEEEAAKEANGGCCGLSAVDDARRVAQRLEIPYYVMNFKKEFKCHVMDYFVDEYLRGHTPNPCIACNRYVKWESLLQRSLEIGADYIATGHYARIDRLSNGRFAIRNSVTAAKDQTYALYNLTQDQLSHTLMPVGEYTKDEIRALAEEAGLPVAHKPDSQEICFVPDNDYASFIDREAGEKVPGPGNFVTEDGRILGHHKGITHYTLGQRRGLDLPMGERVFVTAIRPETNEVVIGSNQELFTDKVLCENVNYMAVEDITEPVRVLAKIRYNHKGEQGTLTKQPDGRVLCTFDAPVRAATPGQAMVFYQGEHVLGGGTIVL
;
A
#
# COMPACT_ATOMS: atom_id res chain seq x y z
N MET A 1 3.11 17.21 -31.13
CA MET A 1 4.11 16.22 -30.62
C MET A 1 3.35 15.15 -29.86
N LYS A 2 3.81 13.88 -29.90
CA LYS A 2 3.23 12.82 -29.06
C LYS A 2 3.50 13.14 -27.59
N LYS A 3 2.54 12.86 -26.72
CA LYS A 3 2.73 12.95 -25.28
C LYS A 3 3.66 11.84 -24.81
N LYS A 4 4.63 12.18 -23.96
CA LYS A 4 5.63 11.25 -23.44
C LYS A 4 5.19 10.69 -22.09
N VAL A 5 5.29 9.38 -21.90
CA VAL A 5 4.93 8.70 -20.65
C VAL A 5 6.04 7.77 -20.18
N VAL A 6 6.40 7.88 -18.91
CA VAL A 6 7.28 6.92 -18.23
C VAL A 6 6.42 5.88 -17.54
N VAL A 7 6.62 4.61 -17.91
CA VAL A 7 5.88 3.48 -17.31
C VAL A 7 6.78 2.77 -16.31
N GLY A 8 6.32 2.72 -15.06
CA GLY A 8 6.97 1.92 -14.02
C GLY A 8 6.76 0.42 -14.28
N MET A 9 7.80 -0.26 -14.74
CA MET A 9 7.79 -1.69 -15.12
C MET A 9 8.41 -2.54 -14.00
N SER A 10 7.59 -3.35 -13.34
CA SER A 10 8.02 -4.23 -12.25
C SER A 10 8.46 -5.63 -12.70
N GLY A 11 8.49 -5.88 -14.02
CA GLY A 11 8.68 -7.23 -14.56
C GLY A 11 7.47 -8.16 -14.39
N GLY A 12 6.32 -7.63 -14.00
CA GLY A 12 5.03 -8.33 -13.93
C GLY A 12 4.15 -8.05 -15.16
N VAL A 13 3.10 -8.85 -15.33
CA VAL A 13 2.17 -8.76 -16.48
C VAL A 13 1.45 -7.41 -16.54
N ASP A 14 0.97 -6.89 -15.42
CA ASP A 14 0.13 -5.69 -15.37
C ASP A 14 0.87 -4.44 -15.88
N SER A 15 2.10 -4.21 -15.40
CA SER A 15 2.93 -3.09 -15.87
C SER A 15 3.38 -3.24 -17.32
N SER A 16 3.53 -4.47 -17.78
CA SER A 16 3.91 -4.78 -19.17
C SER A 16 2.77 -4.47 -20.13
N VAL A 17 1.56 -4.88 -19.77
CA VAL A 17 0.35 -4.56 -20.56
C VAL A 17 0.05 -3.05 -20.50
N ALA A 18 0.28 -2.40 -19.35
CA ALA A 18 0.17 -0.93 -19.24
C ALA A 18 1.04 -0.21 -20.28
N ALA A 19 2.31 -0.64 -20.43
CA ALA A 19 3.22 -0.07 -21.43
C ALA A 19 2.75 -0.34 -22.87
N MET A 20 2.24 -1.54 -23.14
CA MET A 20 1.70 -1.92 -24.43
C MET A 20 0.49 -1.05 -24.81
N LEU A 21 -0.51 -0.98 -23.93
CA LEU A 21 -1.74 -0.21 -24.17
C LEU A 21 -1.44 1.28 -24.45
N LEU A 22 -0.50 1.87 -23.69
CA LEU A 22 -0.11 3.27 -23.90
C LEU A 22 0.61 3.47 -25.25
N LYS A 23 1.46 2.51 -25.66
CA LYS A 23 2.09 2.56 -26.98
C LYS A 23 1.02 2.49 -28.11
N GLU A 24 0.04 1.60 -27.98
CA GLU A 24 -1.07 1.49 -28.93
C GLU A 24 -1.95 2.74 -28.97
N GLN A 25 -2.15 3.41 -27.84
CA GLN A 25 -2.84 4.70 -27.73
C GLN A 25 -2.03 5.87 -28.32
N GLY A 26 -0.82 5.61 -28.80
CA GLY A 26 0.01 6.57 -29.52
C GLY A 26 0.92 7.43 -28.65
N TYR A 27 1.09 7.12 -27.36
CA TYR A 27 2.07 7.78 -26.50
C TYR A 27 3.52 7.44 -26.92
N ASP A 28 4.45 8.35 -26.58
CA ASP A 28 5.89 8.09 -26.60
C ASP A 28 6.27 7.45 -25.27
N VAL A 29 6.38 6.10 -25.26
CA VAL A 29 6.51 5.30 -24.03
C VAL A 29 7.97 5.04 -23.71
N ILE A 30 8.36 5.28 -22.45
CA ILE A 30 9.65 4.90 -21.87
C ILE A 30 9.39 3.94 -20.70
N GLY A 31 9.97 2.74 -20.75
CA GLY A 31 9.92 1.80 -19.64
C GLY A 31 10.99 2.11 -18.58
N VAL A 32 10.62 2.08 -17.31
CA VAL A 32 11.54 2.27 -16.18
C VAL A 32 11.32 1.21 -15.13
N THR A 33 12.36 0.46 -14.78
CA THR A 33 12.36 -0.34 -13.55
C THR A 33 13.03 0.43 -12.42
N MET A 34 12.31 0.56 -11.31
CA MET A 34 12.84 1.16 -10.10
C MET A 34 13.65 0.12 -9.33
N GLN A 35 14.94 0.33 -9.18
CA GLN A 35 15.77 -0.47 -8.29
C GLN A 35 15.60 0.09 -6.87
N ILE A 36 14.76 -0.59 -6.05
CA ILE A 36 14.36 -0.09 -4.73
C ILE A 36 15.06 -0.81 -3.58
N TRP A 37 15.37 -2.10 -3.74
CA TRP A 37 16.01 -2.90 -2.71
C TRP A 37 16.83 -4.02 -3.35
N GLN A 38 17.93 -4.41 -2.72
CA GLN A 38 18.68 -5.62 -3.01
C GLN A 38 19.31 -6.09 -1.71
N ASP A 39 19.03 -7.31 -1.31
CA ASP A 39 19.87 -8.04 -0.39
C ASP A 39 21.02 -8.66 -1.21
N GLU A 40 22.25 -8.28 -0.91
CA GLU A 40 23.42 -8.77 -1.65
C GLU A 40 23.63 -10.29 -1.42
N GLU A 41 23.17 -10.83 -0.28
CA GLU A 41 23.21 -12.27 0.01
C GLU A 41 22.06 -13.04 -0.68
N GLU A 42 20.91 -12.42 -0.89
CA GLU A 42 19.77 -13.04 -1.57
C GLU A 42 19.82 -12.90 -3.10
N ALA A 43 20.52 -11.92 -3.64
CA ALA A 43 20.83 -11.85 -5.08
C ALA A 43 21.56 -13.12 -5.57
N ALA A 44 22.22 -13.83 -4.65
CA ALA A 44 22.84 -15.13 -4.90
C ALA A 44 21.89 -16.33 -4.75
N LYS A 45 20.69 -16.15 -4.18
CA LYS A 45 19.69 -17.22 -3.93
C LYS A 45 18.40 -17.06 -4.73
N GLU A 46 18.41 -16.28 -5.81
CA GLU A 46 17.23 -15.97 -6.61
C GLU A 46 16.50 -17.19 -7.18
N ALA A 47 15.51 -17.64 -6.43
CA ALA A 47 14.43 -18.48 -6.96
C ALA A 47 13.03 -17.84 -6.74
N ASN A 48 12.91 -16.74 -6.00
CA ASN A 48 11.62 -16.19 -5.57
C ASN A 48 11.43 -14.74 -6.04
N GLY A 49 10.85 -14.57 -7.22
CA GLY A 49 10.43 -13.38 -7.94
C GLY A 49 9.90 -12.16 -7.17
N GLY A 50 10.74 -11.50 -6.38
CA GLY A 50 10.44 -10.16 -5.88
C GLY A 50 10.42 -9.13 -7.01
N CYS A 51 9.63 -8.04 -6.87
CA CYS A 51 9.44 -7.02 -7.92
C CYS A 51 10.72 -6.33 -8.38
N CYS A 52 11.86 -6.54 -7.76
CA CYS A 52 13.10 -5.79 -7.96
C CYS A 52 14.36 -6.65 -8.04
N GLY A 53 14.23 -7.98 -8.10
CA GLY A 53 15.34 -8.89 -8.36
C GLY A 53 15.89 -8.74 -9.78
N LEU A 54 17.10 -9.27 -10.05
CA LEU A 54 17.70 -9.26 -11.38
C LEU A 54 16.77 -9.89 -12.42
N SER A 55 16.04 -10.95 -12.05
CA SER A 55 15.04 -11.59 -12.89
C SER A 55 13.90 -10.64 -13.30
N ALA A 56 13.43 -9.79 -12.40
CA ALA A 56 12.37 -8.81 -12.69
C ALA A 56 12.85 -7.70 -13.64
N VAL A 57 14.09 -7.25 -13.49
CA VAL A 57 14.74 -6.29 -14.41
C VAL A 57 14.89 -6.91 -15.80
N ASP A 58 15.31 -8.19 -15.88
CA ASP A 58 15.47 -8.88 -17.15
C ASP A 58 14.12 -9.14 -17.84
N ASP A 59 13.08 -9.50 -17.09
CA ASP A 59 11.73 -9.65 -17.61
C ASP A 59 11.21 -8.32 -18.18
N ALA A 60 11.35 -7.21 -17.43
CA ALA A 60 10.95 -5.88 -17.90
C ALA A 60 11.74 -5.46 -19.14
N ARG A 61 13.04 -5.77 -19.20
CA ARG A 61 13.90 -5.50 -20.37
C ARG A 61 13.44 -6.28 -21.60
N ARG A 62 13.12 -7.57 -21.47
CA ARG A 62 12.60 -8.40 -22.55
C ARG A 62 11.26 -7.89 -23.10
N VAL A 63 10.38 -7.47 -22.19
CA VAL A 63 9.10 -6.82 -22.55
C VAL A 63 9.36 -5.53 -23.32
N ALA A 64 10.22 -4.65 -22.82
CA ALA A 64 10.55 -3.39 -23.47
C ALA A 64 11.15 -3.60 -24.88
N GLN A 65 12.02 -4.61 -25.05
CA GLN A 65 12.55 -5.02 -26.36
C GLN A 65 11.44 -5.51 -27.28
N ARG A 66 10.52 -6.35 -26.77
CA ARG A 66 9.37 -6.84 -27.55
C ARG A 66 8.45 -5.70 -27.98
N LEU A 67 8.28 -4.72 -27.11
CA LEU A 67 7.47 -3.53 -27.39
C LEU A 67 8.24 -2.44 -28.17
N GLU A 68 9.53 -2.64 -28.45
CA GLU A 68 10.39 -1.64 -29.12
C GLU A 68 10.30 -0.26 -28.46
N ILE A 69 10.39 -0.21 -27.12
CA ILE A 69 10.41 1.03 -26.35
C ILE A 69 11.76 1.20 -25.64
N PRO A 70 12.22 2.45 -25.44
CA PRO A 70 13.37 2.73 -24.59
C PRO A 70 13.13 2.20 -23.16
N TYR A 71 14.19 1.66 -22.54
CA TYR A 71 14.10 1.08 -21.21
C TYR A 71 15.31 1.46 -20.35
N TYR A 72 15.04 1.85 -19.11
CA TYR A 72 16.06 2.25 -18.14
C TYR A 72 15.82 1.61 -16.79
N VAL A 73 16.90 1.42 -16.03
CA VAL A 73 16.86 1.07 -14.62
C VAL A 73 17.28 2.28 -13.82
N MET A 74 16.43 2.75 -12.94
CA MET A 74 16.69 3.93 -12.10
C MET A 74 16.86 3.50 -10.64
N ASN A 75 17.89 4.04 -9.97
CA ASN A 75 18.18 3.73 -8.58
C ASN A 75 17.32 4.60 -7.65
N PHE A 76 16.50 3.93 -6.82
CA PHE A 76 15.66 4.52 -5.77
C PHE A 76 15.91 3.87 -4.41
N LYS A 77 17.05 3.18 -4.23
CA LYS A 77 17.36 2.44 -2.99
C LYS A 77 17.34 3.35 -1.75
N LYS A 78 17.88 4.56 -1.87
CA LYS A 78 17.94 5.54 -0.77
C LYS A 78 16.54 6.01 -0.37
N GLU A 79 15.73 6.41 -1.35
CA GLU A 79 14.36 6.88 -1.14
C GLU A 79 13.49 5.76 -0.57
N PHE A 80 13.64 4.54 -1.08
CA PHE A 80 12.90 3.38 -0.59
C PHE A 80 13.31 3.01 0.84
N LYS A 81 14.61 3.00 1.14
CA LYS A 81 15.08 2.73 2.50
C LYS A 81 14.50 3.75 3.48
N CYS A 82 14.68 5.04 3.22
CA CYS A 82 14.28 6.10 4.13
C CYS A 82 12.75 6.17 4.34
N HIS A 83 11.98 6.15 3.24
CA HIS A 83 10.54 6.44 3.29
C HIS A 83 9.65 5.20 3.40
N VAL A 84 10.20 4.00 3.16
CA VAL A 84 9.41 2.76 3.21
C VAL A 84 9.94 1.82 4.29
N MET A 85 11.22 1.45 4.24
CA MET A 85 11.77 0.46 5.18
C MET A 85 11.95 1.07 6.58
N ASP A 86 12.62 2.21 6.69
CA ASP A 86 12.85 2.87 7.99
C ASP A 86 11.51 3.30 8.61
N TYR A 87 10.59 3.86 7.80
CA TYR A 87 9.21 4.16 8.23
C TYR A 87 8.48 2.90 8.75
N PHE A 88 8.58 1.79 8.05
CA PHE A 88 7.96 0.52 8.45
C PHE A 88 8.48 0.05 9.81
N VAL A 89 9.79 0.10 10.03
CA VAL A 89 10.44 -0.27 11.27
C VAL A 89 10.02 0.67 12.41
N ASP A 90 10.10 1.98 12.19
CA ASP A 90 9.76 3.00 13.19
C ASP A 90 8.30 2.90 13.66
N GLU A 91 7.37 2.62 12.76
CA GLU A 91 5.96 2.44 13.14
C GLU A 91 5.76 1.19 14.00
N TYR A 92 6.40 0.06 13.68
CA TYR A 92 6.32 -1.12 14.53
C TYR A 92 6.95 -0.91 15.91
N LEU A 93 8.04 -0.15 16.01
CA LEU A 93 8.63 0.23 17.31
C LEU A 93 7.68 1.09 18.15
N ARG A 94 6.77 1.84 17.52
CA ARG A 94 5.69 2.60 18.17
C ARG A 94 4.43 1.78 18.47
N GLY A 95 4.44 0.47 18.19
CA GLY A 95 3.27 -0.39 18.37
C GLY A 95 2.20 -0.23 17.27
N HIS A 96 2.53 0.45 16.18
CA HIS A 96 1.65 0.66 15.02
C HIS A 96 1.84 -0.45 13.98
N THR A 97 0.89 -0.57 13.07
CA THR A 97 1.00 -1.49 11.92
C THR A 97 0.87 -0.73 10.61
N PRO A 98 1.96 -0.28 10.00
CA PRO A 98 1.94 0.51 8.78
C PRO A 98 1.59 -0.32 7.55
N ASN A 99 1.22 0.38 6.45
CA ASN A 99 1.12 -0.22 5.13
C ASN A 99 2.25 0.30 4.22
N PRO A 100 3.33 -0.49 4.00
CA PRO A 100 4.49 -0.02 3.24
C PRO A 100 4.18 0.24 1.77
N CYS A 101 3.16 -0.40 1.18
CA CYS A 101 2.76 -0.14 -0.20
C CYS A 101 2.19 1.28 -0.37
N ILE A 102 1.48 1.81 0.63
CA ILE A 102 1.00 3.19 0.63
C ILE A 102 2.19 4.16 0.65
N ALA A 103 3.17 3.93 1.52
CA ALA A 103 4.38 4.74 1.60
C ALA A 103 5.20 4.67 0.29
N CYS A 104 5.39 3.48 -0.28
CA CYS A 104 6.06 3.30 -1.57
C CYS A 104 5.34 4.04 -2.70
N ASN A 105 4.02 3.95 -2.78
CA ASN A 105 3.25 4.71 -3.76
C ASN A 105 3.49 6.20 -3.57
N ARG A 106 3.30 6.74 -2.38
CA ARG A 106 3.44 8.18 -2.11
C ARG A 106 4.84 8.69 -2.44
N TYR A 107 5.87 8.15 -1.80
CA TYR A 107 7.20 8.75 -1.76
C TYR A 107 8.12 8.29 -2.89
N VAL A 108 8.01 7.02 -3.32
CA VAL A 108 8.92 6.49 -4.33
C VAL A 108 8.33 6.62 -5.74
N LYS A 109 7.07 6.21 -5.94
CA LYS A 109 6.45 6.25 -7.27
C LYS A 109 5.96 7.65 -7.64
N TRP A 110 5.15 8.29 -6.78
CA TRP A 110 4.50 9.56 -7.14
C TRP A 110 5.23 10.81 -6.64
N GLU A 111 6.25 10.67 -5.84
CA GLU A 111 7.15 11.79 -5.51
C GLU A 111 8.44 11.68 -6.32
N SER A 112 9.25 10.65 -6.08
CA SER A 112 10.58 10.54 -6.68
C SER A 112 10.58 10.13 -8.16
N LEU A 113 9.81 9.10 -8.58
CA LEU A 113 9.77 8.69 -9.99
C LEU A 113 9.06 9.74 -10.84
N LEU A 114 7.94 10.31 -10.37
CA LEU A 114 7.23 11.37 -11.11
C LEU A 114 8.16 12.57 -11.34
N GLN A 115 8.79 13.07 -10.28
CA GLN A 115 9.71 14.20 -10.38
C GLN A 115 10.81 13.95 -11.42
N ARG A 116 11.53 12.81 -11.32
CA ARG A 116 12.58 12.45 -12.29
C ARG A 116 12.05 12.28 -13.71
N SER A 117 10.81 11.82 -13.86
CA SER A 117 10.17 11.69 -15.17
C SER A 117 9.86 13.04 -15.80
N LEU A 118 9.36 14.00 -15.03
CA LEU A 118 9.12 15.36 -15.48
C LEU A 118 10.44 16.08 -15.85
N GLU A 119 11.51 15.88 -15.09
CA GLU A 119 12.84 16.44 -15.37
C GLU A 119 13.42 15.96 -16.72
N ILE A 120 13.11 14.74 -17.17
CA ILE A 120 13.50 14.25 -18.50
C ILE A 120 12.49 14.60 -19.60
N GLY A 121 11.51 15.44 -19.28
CA GLY A 121 10.52 15.95 -20.22
C GLY A 121 9.37 14.97 -20.53
N ALA A 122 9.04 14.06 -19.61
CA ALA A 122 7.81 13.29 -19.72
C ALA A 122 6.60 14.15 -19.31
N ASP A 123 5.45 13.91 -19.96
CA ASP A 123 4.18 14.53 -19.58
C ASP A 123 3.48 13.76 -18.47
N TYR A 124 3.69 12.44 -18.42
CA TYR A 124 2.98 11.53 -17.51
C TYR A 124 3.90 10.43 -16.97
N ILE A 125 3.51 9.88 -15.83
CA ILE A 125 3.90 8.54 -15.42
C ILE A 125 2.71 7.59 -15.53
N ALA A 126 3.00 6.29 -15.67
CA ALA A 126 1.99 5.25 -15.64
C ALA A 126 2.47 4.03 -14.88
N THR A 127 1.52 3.28 -14.36
CA THR A 127 1.76 2.03 -13.63
C THR A 127 0.71 0.99 -13.97
N GLY A 128 0.98 -0.26 -13.60
CA GLY A 128 0.03 -1.37 -13.73
C GLY A 128 -0.98 -1.47 -12.57
N HIS A 129 -1.33 -0.36 -11.89
CA HIS A 129 -2.34 -0.40 -10.84
C HIS A 129 -3.76 -0.54 -11.37
N TYR A 130 -4.54 -1.39 -10.72
CA TYR A 130 -5.98 -1.54 -10.97
C TYR A 130 -6.75 -0.42 -10.27
N ALA A 131 -6.77 0.74 -10.90
CA ALA A 131 -7.51 1.93 -10.50
C ALA A 131 -7.78 2.77 -11.75
N ARG A 132 -8.74 3.67 -11.69
CA ARG A 132 -9.09 4.62 -12.75
C ARG A 132 -8.94 6.04 -12.25
N ILE A 133 -8.72 7.01 -13.12
CA ILE A 133 -8.62 8.42 -12.76
C ILE A 133 -9.67 9.19 -13.56
N ASP A 134 -10.54 9.89 -12.84
CA ASP A 134 -11.55 10.76 -13.44
C ASP A 134 -11.27 12.22 -13.09
N ARG A 135 -11.64 13.11 -14.01
CA ARG A 135 -11.78 14.53 -13.71
C ARG A 135 -13.24 14.83 -13.39
N LEU A 136 -13.49 15.19 -12.13
CA LEU A 136 -14.84 15.45 -11.63
C LEU A 136 -15.38 16.80 -12.15
N SER A 137 -16.70 17.02 -11.98
CA SER A 137 -17.38 18.25 -12.40
C SER A 137 -16.87 19.50 -11.66
N ASN A 138 -16.32 19.35 -10.45
CA ASN A 138 -15.67 20.43 -9.71
C ASN A 138 -14.23 20.72 -10.18
N GLY A 139 -13.77 20.05 -11.24
CA GLY A 139 -12.44 20.22 -11.84
C GLY A 139 -11.33 19.41 -11.17
N ARG A 140 -11.58 18.76 -10.04
CA ARG A 140 -10.59 17.95 -9.34
C ARG A 140 -10.44 16.58 -9.99
N PHE A 141 -9.26 16.01 -9.85
CA PHE A 141 -9.01 14.61 -10.17
C PHE A 141 -9.36 13.73 -8.97
N ALA A 142 -9.93 12.57 -9.24
CA ALA A 142 -10.18 11.56 -8.21
C ALA A 142 -9.90 10.16 -8.76
N ILE A 143 -9.41 9.29 -7.90
CA ILE A 143 -9.28 7.87 -8.21
C ILE A 143 -10.67 7.24 -8.10
N ARG A 144 -11.02 6.45 -9.11
CA ARG A 144 -12.22 5.64 -9.19
C ARG A 144 -11.87 4.15 -9.13
N ASN A 145 -12.70 3.35 -8.51
CA ASN A 145 -12.56 1.91 -8.45
C ASN A 145 -12.30 1.31 -9.84
N SER A 146 -11.46 0.29 -9.89
CA SER A 146 -11.27 -0.47 -11.13
C SER A 146 -12.54 -1.25 -11.49
N VAL A 147 -12.62 -1.76 -12.70
CA VAL A 147 -13.75 -2.61 -13.13
C VAL A 147 -13.81 -3.95 -12.40
N THR A 148 -12.72 -4.36 -11.76
CA THR A 148 -12.64 -5.60 -10.99
C THR A 148 -12.42 -5.34 -9.50
N ALA A 149 -13.45 -5.60 -8.69
CA ALA A 149 -13.38 -5.41 -7.24
C ALA A 149 -12.32 -6.32 -6.56
N ALA A 150 -12.05 -7.50 -7.14
CA ALA A 150 -11.10 -8.46 -6.58
C ALA A 150 -9.63 -8.02 -6.66
N LYS A 151 -9.32 -7.11 -7.59
CA LYS A 151 -7.96 -6.56 -7.80
C LYS A 151 -7.88 -5.06 -7.58
N ASP A 152 -8.95 -4.43 -7.09
CA ASP A 152 -8.98 -2.99 -6.84
C ASP A 152 -7.86 -2.55 -5.91
N GLN A 153 -7.09 -1.57 -6.35
CA GLN A 153 -5.92 -1.05 -5.61
C GLN A 153 -6.08 0.41 -5.18
N THR A 154 -7.27 0.96 -5.29
CA THR A 154 -7.56 2.36 -4.95
C THR A 154 -7.23 2.69 -3.50
N TYR A 155 -7.40 1.73 -2.58
CA TYR A 155 -7.01 1.88 -1.18
C TYR A 155 -5.54 2.30 -0.99
N ALA A 156 -4.63 1.74 -1.77
CA ALA A 156 -3.20 2.04 -1.64
C ALA A 156 -2.76 3.36 -2.32
N LEU A 157 -3.71 4.06 -2.96
CA LEU A 157 -3.46 5.27 -3.77
C LEU A 157 -4.15 6.52 -3.21
N TYR A 158 -4.85 6.43 -2.08
CA TYR A 158 -5.68 7.50 -1.54
C TYR A 158 -4.94 8.81 -1.26
N ASN A 159 -3.64 8.74 -1.07
CA ASN A 159 -2.81 9.87 -0.66
C ASN A 159 -2.13 10.62 -1.82
N LEU A 160 -2.51 10.33 -3.07
CA LEU A 160 -2.02 11.07 -4.23
C LEU A 160 -2.62 12.47 -4.26
N THR A 161 -1.77 13.46 -4.56
CA THR A 161 -2.16 14.87 -4.67
C THR A 161 -2.81 15.16 -6.03
N GLN A 162 -3.46 16.32 -6.16
CA GLN A 162 -4.05 16.77 -7.43
C GLN A 162 -3.02 16.93 -8.54
N ASP A 163 -1.86 17.44 -8.22
CA ASP A 163 -0.75 17.57 -9.16
C ASP A 163 -0.27 16.19 -9.64
N GLN A 164 -0.04 15.26 -8.72
CA GLN A 164 0.35 13.88 -9.05
C GLN A 164 -0.70 13.18 -9.92
N LEU A 165 -1.98 13.32 -9.60
CA LEU A 165 -3.06 12.72 -10.38
C LEU A 165 -3.14 13.29 -11.79
N SER A 166 -2.90 14.59 -11.96
CA SER A 166 -2.93 15.25 -13.29
C SER A 166 -1.85 14.74 -14.24
N HIS A 167 -0.77 14.16 -13.69
CA HIS A 167 0.36 13.60 -14.43
C HIS A 167 0.38 12.06 -14.40
N THR A 168 -0.75 11.40 -14.12
CA THR A 168 -0.80 9.94 -13.94
C THR A 168 -1.76 9.28 -14.91
N LEU A 169 -1.33 8.14 -15.48
CA LEU A 169 -2.18 7.25 -16.29
C LEU A 169 -2.22 5.85 -15.65
N MET A 170 -3.41 5.26 -15.60
CA MET A 170 -3.66 3.92 -15.06
C MET A 170 -4.43 3.06 -16.08
N PRO A 171 -3.77 2.65 -17.18
CA PRO A 171 -4.47 2.05 -18.31
C PRO A 171 -5.09 0.69 -18.03
N VAL A 172 -4.61 -0.06 -17.03
CA VAL A 172 -5.15 -1.40 -16.70
C VAL A 172 -6.41 -1.37 -15.85
N GLY A 173 -6.77 -0.23 -15.29
CA GLY A 173 -7.95 -0.09 -14.42
C GLY A 173 -9.30 -0.34 -15.14
N GLU A 174 -9.33 -0.29 -16.46
CA GLU A 174 -10.50 -0.57 -17.30
C GLU A 174 -10.62 -2.05 -17.70
N TYR A 175 -9.72 -2.91 -17.22
CA TYR A 175 -9.67 -4.33 -17.58
C TYR A 175 -9.74 -5.22 -16.34
N THR A 176 -10.30 -6.40 -16.50
CA THR A 176 -10.17 -7.49 -15.53
C THR A 176 -8.79 -8.13 -15.62
N LYS A 177 -8.41 -8.90 -14.60
CA LYS A 177 -7.12 -9.59 -14.60
C LYS A 177 -7.00 -10.62 -15.73
N ASP A 178 -8.11 -11.28 -16.06
CA ASP A 178 -8.13 -12.30 -17.13
C ASP A 178 -7.97 -11.64 -18.50
N GLU A 179 -8.61 -10.48 -18.75
CA GLU A 179 -8.39 -9.69 -19.95
C GLU A 179 -6.95 -9.21 -20.09
N ILE A 180 -6.34 -8.73 -18.99
CA ILE A 180 -4.91 -8.32 -18.99
C ILE A 180 -4.01 -9.49 -19.36
N ARG A 181 -4.27 -10.70 -18.85
CA ARG A 181 -3.51 -11.90 -19.21
C ARG A 181 -3.72 -12.28 -20.68
N ALA A 182 -4.95 -12.25 -21.15
CA ALA A 182 -5.26 -12.53 -22.56
C ALA A 182 -4.55 -11.54 -23.50
N LEU A 183 -4.58 -10.25 -23.21
CA LEU A 183 -3.83 -9.22 -23.96
C LEU A 183 -2.33 -9.48 -23.95
N ALA A 184 -1.77 -9.88 -22.80
CA ALA A 184 -0.34 -10.22 -22.72
C ALA A 184 0.03 -11.44 -23.57
N GLU A 185 -0.82 -12.47 -23.60
CA GLU A 185 -0.66 -13.68 -24.42
C GLU A 185 -0.76 -13.35 -25.91
N GLU A 186 -1.78 -12.62 -26.32
CA GLU A 186 -2.00 -12.20 -27.73
C GLU A 186 -0.80 -11.39 -28.25
N ALA A 187 -0.25 -10.49 -27.43
CA ALA A 187 0.93 -9.71 -27.76
C ALA A 187 2.24 -10.50 -27.69
N GLY A 188 2.22 -11.75 -27.22
CA GLY A 188 3.38 -12.59 -27.02
C GLY A 188 4.38 -12.03 -26.00
N LEU A 189 3.85 -11.41 -24.93
CA LEU A 189 4.71 -10.89 -23.86
C LEU A 189 5.26 -12.02 -22.99
N PRO A 190 6.58 -12.05 -22.72
CA PRO A 190 7.23 -13.17 -22.02
C PRO A 190 6.75 -13.39 -20.59
N VAL A 191 6.02 -12.42 -20.03
CA VAL A 191 5.54 -12.40 -18.63
C VAL A 191 4.04 -12.77 -18.49
N ALA A 192 3.36 -13.17 -19.57
CA ALA A 192 1.91 -13.42 -19.57
C ALA A 192 1.45 -14.41 -18.49
N HIS A 193 2.24 -15.44 -18.22
CA HIS A 193 1.93 -16.49 -17.24
C HIS A 193 2.59 -16.27 -15.86
N LYS A 194 3.31 -15.14 -15.66
CA LYS A 194 3.98 -14.87 -14.40
C LYS A 194 2.94 -14.68 -13.26
N PRO A 195 3.14 -15.32 -12.09
CA PRO A 195 2.25 -15.12 -10.94
C PRO A 195 2.36 -13.70 -10.40
N ASP A 196 1.28 -13.23 -9.75
CA ASP A 196 1.27 -11.93 -9.10
C ASP A 196 2.12 -11.96 -7.81
N SER A 197 2.84 -10.87 -7.55
CA SER A 197 3.49 -10.67 -6.25
C SER A 197 2.42 -10.42 -5.19
N GLN A 198 2.44 -11.16 -4.09
CA GLN A 198 1.42 -11.09 -3.03
C GLN A 198 1.95 -10.58 -1.69
N GLU A 199 3.28 -10.52 -1.53
CA GLU A 199 3.95 -10.26 -0.27
C GLU A 199 4.57 -8.86 -0.23
N ILE A 200 4.98 -8.43 0.96
CA ILE A 200 5.79 -7.23 1.14
C ILE A 200 7.11 -7.44 0.40
N CYS A 201 7.40 -6.63 -0.60
CA CYS A 201 8.49 -6.87 -1.55
C CYS A 201 9.91 -6.95 -0.92
N PHE A 202 10.10 -6.38 0.27
CA PHE A 202 11.35 -6.42 1.03
C PHE A 202 11.31 -7.38 2.24
N VAL A 203 10.24 -8.18 2.37
CA VAL A 203 10.07 -9.26 3.37
C VAL A 203 9.60 -10.52 2.64
N PRO A 204 10.46 -11.13 1.82
CA PRO A 204 10.05 -12.20 0.90
C PRO A 204 9.67 -13.51 1.61
N ASP A 205 10.15 -13.71 2.83
CA ASP A 205 9.88 -14.87 3.68
C ASP A 205 8.64 -14.71 4.57
N ASN A 206 7.92 -13.58 4.46
CA ASN A 206 6.79 -13.21 5.33
C ASN A 206 7.13 -13.09 6.82
N ASP A 207 8.39 -13.08 7.19
CA ASP A 207 8.84 -12.88 8.56
C ASP A 207 9.22 -11.40 8.81
N TYR A 208 8.18 -10.54 8.86
CA TYR A 208 8.39 -9.12 9.11
C TYR A 208 9.03 -8.85 10.49
N ALA A 209 8.81 -9.73 11.48
CA ALA A 209 9.38 -9.57 12.80
C ALA A 209 10.91 -9.73 12.77
N SER A 210 11.43 -10.79 12.15
CA SER A 210 12.87 -10.97 11.95
C SER A 210 13.48 -9.86 11.09
N PHE A 211 12.74 -9.34 10.10
CA PHE A 211 13.17 -8.18 9.34
C PHE A 211 13.34 -6.94 10.24
N ILE A 212 12.36 -6.65 11.11
CA ILE A 212 12.42 -5.52 12.05
C ILE A 212 13.57 -5.70 13.03
N ASP A 213 13.73 -6.90 13.59
CA ASP A 213 14.80 -7.22 14.55
C ASP A 213 16.18 -6.96 13.91
N ARG A 214 16.39 -7.33 12.65
CA ARG A 214 17.64 -7.09 11.93
C ARG A 214 17.87 -5.59 11.65
N GLU A 215 16.85 -4.88 11.17
CA GLU A 215 17.01 -3.47 10.75
C GLU A 215 17.08 -2.51 11.95
N ALA A 216 16.33 -2.77 13.01
CA ALA A 216 16.31 -1.92 14.21
C ALA A 216 17.40 -2.27 15.23
N GLY A 217 17.91 -3.50 15.23
CA GLY A 217 18.97 -3.96 16.12
C GLY A 217 18.68 -3.69 17.60
N GLU A 218 19.54 -2.97 18.27
CA GLU A 218 19.43 -2.66 19.71
C GLU A 218 18.19 -1.81 20.08
N LYS A 219 17.49 -1.21 19.10
CA LYS A 219 16.25 -0.44 19.34
C LYS A 219 15.03 -1.32 19.55
N VAL A 220 15.10 -2.61 19.17
CA VAL A 220 13.97 -3.52 19.34
C VAL A 220 13.74 -3.77 20.84
N PRO A 221 12.51 -3.54 21.34
CA PRO A 221 12.17 -3.91 22.70
C PRO A 221 12.31 -5.43 22.88
N GLY A 222 13.06 -5.83 23.90
CA GLY A 222 13.19 -7.25 24.25
C GLY A 222 11.86 -7.87 24.69
N PRO A 223 11.90 -9.10 25.25
CA PRO A 223 10.72 -9.76 25.80
C PRO A 223 9.98 -8.89 26.82
N GLY A 224 8.65 -8.91 26.77
CA GLY A 224 7.77 -8.19 27.70
C GLY A 224 6.61 -9.06 28.14
N ASN A 225 5.53 -8.44 28.64
CA ASN A 225 4.41 -9.14 29.21
C ASN A 225 3.16 -9.12 28.34
N PHE A 226 2.52 -10.26 28.16
CA PHE A 226 1.10 -10.30 27.83
C PHE A 226 0.29 -9.94 29.07
N VAL A 227 -0.60 -8.99 28.94
CA VAL A 227 -1.44 -8.51 30.04
C VAL A 227 -2.91 -8.46 29.65
N THR A 228 -3.81 -8.52 30.64
CA THR A 228 -5.21 -8.14 30.47
C THR A 228 -5.34 -6.61 30.45
N GLU A 229 -6.51 -6.07 30.09
CA GLU A 229 -6.75 -4.61 30.07
C GLU A 229 -6.49 -3.96 31.46
N ASP A 230 -6.80 -4.67 32.54
CA ASP A 230 -6.56 -4.25 33.94
C ASP A 230 -5.11 -4.48 34.43
N GLY A 231 -4.20 -4.94 33.54
CA GLY A 231 -2.76 -5.07 33.82
C GLY A 231 -2.33 -6.40 34.48
N ARG A 232 -3.21 -7.41 34.60
CA ARG A 232 -2.83 -8.73 35.11
C ARG A 232 -1.97 -9.47 34.09
N ILE A 233 -0.80 -9.94 34.49
CA ILE A 233 0.14 -10.67 33.63
C ILE A 233 -0.44 -12.05 33.33
N LEU A 234 -0.43 -12.39 32.02
CA LEU A 234 -0.89 -13.67 31.46
C LEU A 234 0.27 -14.56 31.00
N GLY A 235 1.41 -13.99 30.68
CA GLY A 235 2.58 -14.66 30.14
C GLY A 235 3.60 -13.67 29.61
N HIS A 236 4.57 -14.15 28.83
CA HIS A 236 5.63 -13.33 28.26
C HIS A 236 5.62 -13.42 26.74
N HIS A 237 5.93 -12.32 26.09
CA HIS A 237 6.07 -12.23 24.64
C HIS A 237 7.52 -11.94 24.20
N LYS A 238 7.81 -12.10 22.91
CA LYS A 238 9.15 -11.96 22.32
C LYS A 238 9.60 -10.51 22.10
N GLY A 239 8.71 -9.56 22.17
CA GLY A 239 8.85 -8.14 21.85
C GLY A 239 7.58 -7.63 21.19
N ILE A 240 7.17 -6.38 21.44
CA ILE A 240 5.92 -5.79 20.88
C ILE A 240 5.89 -5.79 19.36
N THR A 241 7.05 -5.70 18.71
CA THR A 241 7.20 -5.67 17.24
C THR A 241 6.75 -6.96 16.54
N HIS A 242 6.57 -8.06 17.28
CA HIS A 242 6.10 -9.35 16.77
C HIS A 242 4.56 -9.46 16.71
N TYR A 243 3.84 -8.42 17.15
CA TYR A 243 2.39 -8.49 17.33
C TYR A 243 1.67 -7.37 16.59
N THR A 244 0.44 -7.67 16.19
CA THR A 244 -0.45 -6.72 15.53
C THR A 244 -1.84 -6.80 16.14
N LEU A 245 -2.53 -5.69 16.27
CA LEU A 245 -3.91 -5.62 16.77
C LEU A 245 -4.84 -6.55 15.99
N GLY A 246 -5.61 -7.36 16.73
CA GLY A 246 -6.48 -8.39 16.16
C GLY A 246 -5.81 -9.73 15.88
N GLN A 247 -4.50 -9.88 16.11
CA GLN A 247 -3.76 -11.13 15.97
C GLN A 247 -4.25 -12.17 16.98
N ARG A 248 -4.41 -13.43 16.52
CA ARG A 248 -4.81 -14.58 17.32
C ARG A 248 -3.76 -15.66 17.37
N ARG A 249 -3.03 -15.89 16.27
CA ARG A 249 -2.05 -16.97 16.15
C ARG A 249 -0.68 -16.53 16.68
N GLY A 250 0.11 -17.49 17.19
CA GLY A 250 1.46 -17.23 17.66
C GLY A 250 1.53 -16.46 19.00
N LEU A 251 0.46 -16.49 19.80
CA LEU A 251 0.47 -15.91 21.15
C LEU A 251 1.02 -16.89 22.18
N ASP A 252 0.92 -18.18 21.92
CA ASP A 252 1.40 -19.28 22.80
C ASP A 252 0.89 -19.17 24.25
N LEU A 253 -0.35 -18.66 24.42
CA LEU A 253 -1.03 -18.50 25.70
C LEU A 253 -2.05 -19.61 25.92
N PRO A 254 -1.96 -20.43 26.99
CA PRO A 254 -2.89 -21.50 27.29
C PRO A 254 -4.14 -20.97 28.01
N MET A 255 -4.95 -20.15 27.34
CA MET A 255 -6.12 -19.47 27.93
C MET A 255 -7.39 -20.31 27.97
N GLY A 256 -7.42 -21.50 27.32
CA GLY A 256 -8.63 -22.31 27.22
C GLY A 256 -9.73 -21.76 26.31
N GLU A 257 -9.64 -20.53 25.91
CA GLU A 257 -10.55 -19.83 24.99
C GLU A 257 -9.78 -19.05 23.89
N ARG A 258 -10.52 -18.52 22.91
CA ARG A 258 -9.93 -17.73 21.83
C ARG A 258 -9.66 -16.31 22.30
N VAL A 259 -8.38 -15.93 22.33
CA VAL A 259 -7.95 -14.61 22.71
C VAL A 259 -7.24 -13.89 21.56
N PHE A 260 -7.17 -12.57 21.63
CA PHE A 260 -6.65 -11.69 20.59
C PHE A 260 -5.81 -10.57 21.20
N VAL A 261 -4.89 -10.03 20.40
CA VAL A 261 -4.22 -8.78 20.73
C VAL A 261 -5.24 -7.65 20.59
N THR A 262 -5.53 -6.94 21.67
CA THR A 262 -6.51 -5.83 21.71
C THR A 262 -5.84 -4.47 21.79
N ALA A 263 -4.59 -4.38 22.31
CA ALA A 263 -3.78 -3.19 22.26
C ALA A 263 -2.29 -3.55 22.35
N ILE A 264 -1.43 -2.62 21.95
CA ILE A 264 0.01 -2.66 22.15
C ILE A 264 0.39 -1.40 22.93
N ARG A 265 1.13 -1.54 24.02
CA ARG A 265 1.58 -0.44 24.89
C ARG A 265 3.11 -0.35 24.84
N PRO A 266 3.68 0.45 23.92
CA PRO A 266 5.14 0.52 23.75
C PRO A 266 5.87 1.03 24.98
N GLU A 267 5.27 1.97 25.71
CA GLU A 267 5.88 2.63 26.89
C GLU A 267 6.16 1.65 28.02
N THR A 268 5.35 0.59 28.15
CA THR A 268 5.49 -0.45 29.17
C THR A 268 5.97 -1.77 28.61
N ASN A 269 6.19 -1.84 27.29
CA ASN A 269 6.51 -3.07 26.55
C ASN A 269 5.50 -4.18 26.84
N GLU A 270 4.20 -3.86 26.73
CA GLU A 270 3.09 -4.79 26.98
C GLU A 270 2.26 -5.02 25.73
N VAL A 271 1.78 -6.26 25.60
CA VAL A 271 0.77 -6.66 24.59
C VAL A 271 -0.50 -7.04 25.35
N VAL A 272 -1.56 -6.25 25.14
CA VAL A 272 -2.85 -6.46 25.81
C VAL A 272 -3.63 -7.55 25.08
N ILE A 273 -4.13 -8.49 25.86
CA ILE A 273 -4.87 -9.66 25.40
C ILE A 273 -6.31 -9.59 25.89
N GLY A 274 -7.24 -9.74 24.99
CA GLY A 274 -8.65 -9.70 25.29
C GLY A 274 -9.51 -10.57 24.38
N SER A 275 -10.81 -10.40 24.50
CA SER A 275 -11.83 -11.12 23.74
C SER A 275 -12.00 -10.52 22.33
N ASN A 276 -12.68 -11.28 21.44
CA ASN A 276 -13.01 -10.75 20.11
C ASN A 276 -13.94 -9.52 20.15
N GLN A 277 -14.76 -9.39 21.20
CA GLN A 277 -15.72 -8.28 21.31
C GLN A 277 -15.02 -6.95 21.55
N GLU A 278 -13.90 -6.96 22.27
CA GLU A 278 -13.09 -5.76 22.56
C GLU A 278 -12.38 -5.17 21.33
N LEU A 279 -12.36 -5.91 20.22
CA LEU A 279 -11.81 -5.44 18.96
C LEU A 279 -12.77 -4.59 18.13
N PHE A 280 -14.04 -4.49 18.52
CA PHE A 280 -15.03 -3.75 17.75
C PHE A 280 -15.19 -2.32 18.26
N THR A 281 -15.23 -1.37 17.34
CA THR A 281 -15.49 0.05 17.60
C THR A 281 -16.39 0.63 16.51
N ASP A 282 -17.26 1.54 16.90
CA ASP A 282 -18.09 2.34 15.98
C ASP A 282 -17.44 3.68 15.62
N LYS A 283 -16.31 4.02 16.26
CA LYS A 283 -15.59 5.28 16.05
C LYS A 283 -14.14 5.06 15.74
N VAL A 284 -13.66 5.67 14.68
CA VAL A 284 -12.23 5.63 14.30
C VAL A 284 -11.80 7.04 13.96
N LEU A 285 -10.71 7.49 14.60
CA LEU A 285 -10.09 8.77 14.35
C LEU A 285 -8.91 8.59 13.40
N CYS A 286 -8.74 9.52 12.46
CA CYS A 286 -7.54 9.56 11.63
C CYS A 286 -6.96 10.96 11.52
N GLU A 287 -5.69 11.01 11.24
CA GLU A 287 -4.88 12.21 11.02
C GLU A 287 -4.20 12.18 9.66
N ASN A 288 -3.48 13.24 9.32
CA ASN A 288 -2.76 13.39 8.05
C ASN A 288 -3.67 13.12 6.85
N VAL A 289 -4.89 13.69 6.88
CA VAL A 289 -5.93 13.42 5.89
C VAL A 289 -5.60 14.09 4.57
N ASN A 290 -5.60 13.31 3.50
CA ASN A 290 -5.58 13.80 2.12
C ASN A 290 -6.99 13.74 1.54
N TYR A 291 -7.52 14.89 1.11
CA TYR A 291 -8.77 14.98 0.37
C TYR A 291 -8.51 14.96 -1.13
N MET A 292 -9.10 13.99 -1.81
CA MET A 292 -8.90 13.79 -3.24
C MET A 292 -10.05 14.38 -4.06
N ALA A 293 -11.27 13.90 -3.85
CA ALA A 293 -12.43 14.32 -4.64
C ALA A 293 -13.00 15.70 -4.24
N VAL A 294 -12.70 16.17 -3.04
CA VAL A 294 -13.10 17.48 -2.50
C VAL A 294 -11.87 18.24 -2.01
N GLU A 295 -12.01 19.53 -1.80
CA GLU A 295 -10.93 20.35 -1.24
C GLU A 295 -10.81 20.16 0.27
N ASP A 296 -11.96 20.15 0.95
CA ASP A 296 -12.10 19.94 2.40
C ASP A 296 -13.52 19.45 2.71
N ILE A 297 -13.76 19.00 3.94
CA ILE A 297 -15.09 18.74 4.47
C ILE A 297 -15.40 19.77 5.56
N THR A 298 -16.49 20.51 5.38
CA THR A 298 -16.95 21.55 6.33
C THR A 298 -18.17 21.08 7.12
N GLU A 299 -18.88 20.08 6.62
CA GLU A 299 -20.07 19.47 7.22
C GLU A 299 -19.89 17.95 7.27
N PRO A 300 -20.66 17.24 8.11
CA PRO A 300 -20.63 15.78 8.15
C PRO A 300 -20.94 15.15 6.78
N VAL A 301 -20.09 14.22 6.33
CA VAL A 301 -20.18 13.58 5.00
C VAL A 301 -20.39 12.08 5.14
N ARG A 302 -21.40 11.55 4.43
CA ARG A 302 -21.64 10.09 4.34
C ARG A 302 -20.66 9.44 3.38
N VAL A 303 -20.06 8.35 3.83
CA VAL A 303 -19.04 7.59 3.07
C VAL A 303 -19.14 6.09 3.33
N LEU A 304 -18.57 5.31 2.40
CA LEU A 304 -18.10 3.96 2.69
C LEU A 304 -16.65 4.08 3.13
N ALA A 305 -16.27 3.59 4.33
CA ALA A 305 -14.90 3.67 4.82
C ALA A 305 -14.27 2.28 5.00
N LYS A 306 -13.04 2.14 4.48
CA LYS A 306 -12.21 0.94 4.64
C LYS A 306 -11.08 1.23 5.61
N ILE A 307 -10.93 0.40 6.65
CA ILE A 307 -9.90 0.55 7.70
C ILE A 307 -8.64 -0.31 7.46
N ARG A 308 -8.59 -1.06 6.39
CA ARG A 308 -7.43 -1.84 5.87
C ARG A 308 -7.72 -2.31 4.45
N TYR A 309 -6.70 -2.74 3.74
CA TYR A 309 -6.80 -3.15 2.33
C TYR A 309 -7.89 -4.19 2.07
N ASN A 310 -7.92 -5.27 2.84
CA ASN A 310 -8.89 -6.36 2.69
C ASN A 310 -10.26 -6.11 3.37
N HIS A 311 -10.49 -4.89 3.93
CA HIS A 311 -11.79 -4.55 4.50
C HIS A 311 -12.81 -4.30 3.39
N LYS A 312 -14.01 -4.86 3.53
CA LYS A 312 -15.08 -4.66 2.53
C LYS A 312 -15.59 -3.23 2.49
N GLY A 313 -15.35 -2.47 3.57
CA GLY A 313 -15.92 -1.16 3.81
C GLY A 313 -17.19 -1.24 4.63
N GLU A 314 -17.42 -0.24 5.48
CA GLU A 314 -18.63 -0.03 6.27
C GLU A 314 -19.11 1.41 6.07
N GLN A 315 -20.42 1.60 6.09
CA GLN A 315 -21.02 2.92 6.00
C GLN A 315 -20.75 3.73 7.28
N GLY A 316 -20.48 5.00 7.12
CA GLY A 316 -20.23 5.88 8.24
C GLY A 316 -20.35 7.35 7.87
N THR A 317 -20.21 8.19 8.86
CA THR A 317 -20.23 9.64 8.73
C THR A 317 -18.89 10.21 9.16
N LEU A 318 -18.24 10.95 8.28
CA LEU A 318 -17.02 11.70 8.59
C LEU A 318 -17.38 13.03 9.23
N THR A 319 -16.67 13.39 10.29
CA THR A 319 -16.76 14.69 10.94
C THR A 319 -15.35 15.23 11.20
N LYS A 320 -15.06 16.41 10.65
CA LYS A 320 -13.80 17.08 10.90
C LYS A 320 -13.76 17.62 12.31
N GLN A 321 -12.68 17.36 13.02
CA GLN A 321 -12.45 17.81 14.39
C GLN A 321 -11.76 19.19 14.38
N PRO A 322 -11.86 19.96 15.49
CA PRO A 322 -11.23 21.29 15.57
C PRO A 322 -9.71 21.29 15.38
N ASP A 323 -9.05 20.17 15.66
CA ASP A 323 -7.60 19.99 15.51
C ASP A 323 -7.19 19.51 14.09
N GLY A 324 -8.16 19.42 13.17
CA GLY A 324 -7.93 18.99 11.78
C GLY A 324 -7.99 17.48 11.55
N ARG A 325 -8.06 16.67 12.59
CA ARG A 325 -8.32 15.23 12.47
C ARG A 325 -9.73 14.96 11.98
N VAL A 326 -9.98 13.74 11.49
CA VAL A 326 -11.29 13.34 11.01
C VAL A 326 -11.77 12.11 11.78
N LEU A 327 -12.94 12.25 12.41
CA LEU A 327 -13.63 11.15 13.06
C LEU A 327 -14.62 10.51 12.08
N CYS A 328 -14.52 9.20 11.90
CA CYS A 328 -15.54 8.40 11.25
C CYS A 328 -16.40 7.71 12.32
N THR A 329 -17.70 7.98 12.31
CA THR A 329 -18.67 7.23 13.10
C THR A 329 -19.37 6.24 12.17
N PHE A 330 -19.14 4.96 12.38
CA PHE A 330 -19.69 3.86 11.58
C PHE A 330 -21.11 3.51 11.98
N ASP A 331 -21.91 3.05 11.01
CA ASP A 331 -23.28 2.58 11.27
C ASP A 331 -23.30 1.23 11.98
N ALA A 332 -22.32 0.36 11.67
CA ALA A 332 -22.07 -0.88 12.39
C ALA A 332 -20.61 -0.93 12.86
N PRO A 333 -20.32 -1.49 14.06
CA PRO A 333 -18.97 -1.53 14.58
C PRO A 333 -17.99 -2.27 13.63
N VAL A 334 -16.82 -1.68 13.40
CA VAL A 334 -15.73 -2.27 12.63
C VAL A 334 -14.73 -2.98 13.53
N ARG A 335 -14.13 -4.07 13.03
CA ARG A 335 -13.23 -4.91 13.81
C ARG A 335 -11.77 -4.54 13.59
N ALA A 336 -11.02 -4.36 14.68
CA ALA A 336 -9.58 -4.17 14.70
C ALA A 336 -9.14 -2.97 13.81
N ALA A 337 -9.68 -1.79 14.10
CA ALA A 337 -9.14 -0.54 13.57
C ALA A 337 -7.73 -0.32 14.17
N THR A 338 -6.71 -0.47 13.34
CA THR A 338 -5.32 -0.60 13.80
C THR A 338 -4.56 0.70 13.57
N PRO A 339 -3.92 1.28 14.60
CA PRO A 339 -3.07 2.47 14.43
C PRO A 339 -1.96 2.24 13.42
N GLY A 340 -1.68 3.26 12.60
CA GLY A 340 -0.72 3.19 11.50
C GLY A 340 -1.30 2.66 10.18
N GLN A 341 -2.45 1.95 10.22
CA GLN A 341 -3.18 1.63 8.98
C GLN A 341 -3.89 2.86 8.41
N ALA A 342 -4.20 2.82 7.13
CA ALA A 342 -5.01 3.86 6.52
C ALA A 342 -6.51 3.61 6.76
N MET A 343 -7.28 4.69 6.93
CA MET A 343 -8.72 4.69 6.71
C MET A 343 -9.01 5.45 5.42
N VAL A 344 -9.57 4.76 4.41
CA VAL A 344 -9.84 5.32 3.09
C VAL A 344 -11.34 5.47 2.89
N PHE A 345 -11.75 6.66 2.47
CA PHE A 345 -13.13 7.07 2.32
C PHE A 345 -13.56 7.04 0.86
N TYR A 346 -14.70 6.45 0.59
CA TYR A 346 -15.28 6.35 -0.74
C TYR A 346 -16.67 7.03 -0.77
N GLN A 347 -16.93 7.74 -1.85
CA GLN A 347 -18.25 8.26 -2.18
C GLN A 347 -18.64 7.76 -3.57
N GLY A 348 -19.61 6.84 -3.63
CA GLY A 348 -19.85 6.06 -4.82
C GLY A 348 -18.63 5.21 -5.19
N GLU A 349 -18.17 5.32 -6.43
CA GLU A 349 -16.98 4.62 -6.93
C GLU A 349 -15.67 5.41 -6.72
N HIS A 350 -15.73 6.65 -6.24
CA HIS A 350 -14.57 7.52 -6.12
C HIS A 350 -13.98 7.54 -4.71
N VAL A 351 -12.68 7.60 -4.64
CA VAL A 351 -11.95 7.90 -3.40
C VAL A 351 -12.18 9.37 -3.06
N LEU A 352 -12.88 9.62 -1.95
CA LEU A 352 -13.05 10.96 -1.38
C LEU A 352 -11.75 11.45 -0.78
N GLY A 353 -11.02 10.55 -0.13
CA GLY A 353 -9.78 10.80 0.56
C GLY A 353 -9.43 9.68 1.53
N GLY A 354 -8.55 9.97 2.46
CA GLY A 354 -8.18 9.03 3.52
C GLY A 354 -7.14 9.64 4.46
N GLY A 355 -6.87 8.95 5.56
CA GLY A 355 -5.88 9.37 6.56
C GLY A 355 -5.31 8.17 7.32
N THR A 356 -4.33 8.42 8.17
CA THR A 356 -3.74 7.41 9.05
C THR A 356 -4.58 7.25 10.31
N ILE A 357 -4.95 6.00 10.64
CA ILE A 357 -5.71 5.69 11.87
C ILE A 357 -4.84 5.99 13.09
N VAL A 358 -5.44 6.73 14.03
CA VAL A 358 -4.95 6.93 15.39
C VAL A 358 -6.02 6.49 16.38
N LEU A 359 -5.64 6.11 17.59
CA LEU A 359 -6.59 5.69 18.64
C LEU A 359 -7.03 6.86 19.48
#